data_fc49ebee0c2319c88eb4b54e9609a2a1
#
_entry.id   fc49ebee0c2319c88eb4b54e9609a2a1
#
_cell.length_a   1.000
_cell.length_b   1.000
_cell.length_c   1.000
_cell.angle_alpha   90.00
_cell.angle_beta   90.00
_cell.angle_gamma   90.00
#
_symmetry.space_group_name_H-M   'P 1'
#
loop_
_entity.id
_entity.type
_entity.pdbx_description
1 polymer ?
#
loop_
_entity_poly.entity_id
_entity_poly.type
_entity_poly.pdbx_seq_one_letter_code
_entity_poly.pdbx_strand_id
1 'polypeptide(L)'
;MARPRILLVPQFTEVEWTIAPLLSEWAEVATFDAPGVGDEPIPGGEPESFDRGLVVQRALEELDRLSWDSYFVVGDAWGTATAVRVAHSRPDPVLGLALGHACLTYDQEGRRPAVNKEVTAAMTQLLRSDYDSFVRYGMTQFTQGAFDEQTSERIVARFPPMEVASKVWESNLTRDEPIGELLAELDVPILLSKHEGCLVFTPEGYEDAVRALPQARRTSVSRASSASEEFAAALKDFCEQVLS
;
A
#
# COMPACT_ATOMS: atom_id res chain seq x y z
N MET A 1 -4.44 -20.94 -19.17
CA MET A 1 -3.88 -20.80 -17.81
C MET A 1 -4.97 -20.26 -16.89
N ALA A 2 -4.99 -20.65 -15.63
CA ALA A 2 -5.89 -20.03 -14.65
C ALA A 2 -5.52 -18.53 -14.51
N ARG A 3 -6.52 -17.68 -14.26
CA ARG A 3 -6.28 -16.25 -14.01
C ARG A 3 -5.50 -16.09 -12.71
N PRO A 4 -4.44 -15.28 -12.66
CA PRO A 4 -3.76 -14.99 -11.39
C PRO A 4 -4.73 -14.32 -10.40
N ARG A 5 -4.54 -14.59 -9.12
CA ARG A 5 -5.31 -14.02 -8.02
C ARG A 5 -4.47 -12.97 -7.33
N ILE A 6 -5.01 -11.80 -7.11
CA ILE A 6 -4.27 -10.64 -6.59
C ILE A 6 -5.04 -10.04 -5.41
N LEU A 7 -4.41 -10.03 -4.24
CA LEU A 7 -4.88 -9.26 -3.10
C LEU A 7 -4.22 -7.87 -3.13
N LEU A 8 -5.04 -6.83 -3.24
CA LEU A 8 -4.60 -5.45 -3.10
C LEU A 8 -4.78 -5.00 -1.64
N VAL A 9 -3.68 -4.65 -0.99
CA VAL A 9 -3.69 -4.18 0.40
C VAL A 9 -3.84 -2.66 0.43
N PRO A 10 -4.93 -2.12 0.95
CA PRO A 10 -5.21 -0.68 0.93
C PRO A 10 -4.26 0.10 1.83
N GLN A 11 -4.07 1.38 1.49
CA GLN A 11 -3.46 2.36 2.39
C GLN A 11 -4.48 2.85 3.42
N PHE A 12 -5.63 3.34 2.93
CA PHE A 12 -6.78 3.80 3.69
C PHE A 12 -8.05 3.08 3.22
N THR A 13 -8.51 3.28 1.97
CA THR A 13 -9.74 2.71 1.43
C THR A 13 -9.46 1.83 0.22
N GLU A 14 -10.34 0.85 -0.06
CA GLU A 14 -10.26 0.05 -1.29
C GLU A 14 -10.42 0.89 -2.56
N VAL A 15 -11.13 2.02 -2.45
CA VAL A 15 -11.43 2.90 -3.59
C VAL A 15 -10.20 3.64 -4.10
N GLU A 16 -9.14 3.71 -3.29
CA GLU A 16 -7.84 4.23 -3.71
C GLU A 16 -7.19 3.36 -4.80
N TRP A 17 -7.57 2.10 -4.85
CA TRP A 17 -7.08 1.15 -5.83
C TRP A 17 -7.83 1.25 -7.17
N THR A 18 -7.78 2.40 -7.80
CA THR A 18 -8.35 2.58 -9.16
C THR A 18 -7.70 1.71 -10.21
N ILE A 19 -6.59 1.05 -9.88
CA ILE A 19 -5.96 0.03 -10.70
C ILE A 19 -6.78 -1.28 -10.76
N ALA A 20 -7.62 -1.56 -9.77
CA ALA A 20 -8.38 -2.82 -9.70
C ALA A 20 -9.18 -3.13 -10.98
N PRO A 21 -9.87 -2.18 -11.64
CA PRO A 21 -10.52 -2.42 -12.92
C PRO A 21 -9.56 -2.89 -14.01
N LEU A 22 -8.37 -2.29 -14.12
CA LEU A 22 -7.35 -2.66 -15.10
C LEU A 22 -6.81 -4.07 -14.86
N LEU A 23 -6.61 -4.42 -13.61
CA LEU A 23 -6.16 -5.78 -13.23
C LEU A 23 -7.27 -6.81 -13.47
N SER A 24 -8.53 -6.44 -13.23
CA SER A 24 -9.67 -7.33 -13.37
C SER A 24 -9.92 -7.79 -14.81
N GLU A 25 -9.28 -7.18 -15.80
CA GLU A 25 -9.33 -7.66 -17.18
C GLU A 25 -8.61 -9.01 -17.34
N TRP A 26 -7.57 -9.27 -16.56
CA TRP A 26 -6.71 -10.45 -16.71
C TRP A 26 -6.47 -11.24 -15.41
N ALA A 27 -6.80 -10.69 -14.24
CA ALA A 27 -6.66 -11.32 -12.92
C ALA A 27 -8.00 -11.40 -12.18
N GLU A 28 -8.07 -12.27 -11.18
CA GLU A 28 -9.08 -12.23 -10.12
C GLU A 28 -8.53 -11.32 -9.01
N VAL A 29 -9.22 -10.21 -8.71
CA VAL A 29 -8.72 -9.16 -7.82
C VAL A 29 -9.61 -9.07 -6.60
N ALA A 30 -9.01 -9.03 -5.43
CA ALA A 30 -9.67 -8.73 -4.17
C ALA A 30 -9.10 -7.45 -3.56
N THR A 31 -9.99 -6.64 -3.02
CA THR A 31 -9.72 -5.43 -2.25
C THR A 31 -10.55 -5.46 -0.97
N PHE A 32 -10.17 -4.68 0.02
CA PHE A 32 -10.92 -4.53 1.27
C PHE A 32 -10.63 -3.17 1.89
N ASP A 33 -11.55 -2.66 2.68
CA ASP A 33 -11.31 -1.46 3.50
C ASP A 33 -10.54 -1.83 4.78
N ALA A 34 -9.64 -0.95 5.18
CA ALA A 34 -8.98 -1.07 6.48
C ALA A 34 -9.98 -0.85 7.63
N PRO A 35 -9.79 -1.43 8.81
CA PRO A 35 -10.64 -1.16 9.96
C PRO A 35 -10.79 0.34 10.25
N GLY A 36 -12.02 0.79 10.43
CA GLY A 36 -12.38 2.20 10.63
C GLY A 36 -12.51 3.02 9.36
N VAL A 37 -12.42 2.39 8.20
CA VAL A 37 -12.50 3.05 6.88
C VAL A 37 -13.73 2.57 6.13
N GLY A 38 -14.42 3.46 5.42
CA GLY A 38 -15.63 3.12 4.71
C GLY A 38 -16.71 2.57 5.65
N ASP A 39 -17.17 1.36 5.37
CA ASP A 39 -18.17 0.66 6.18
C ASP A 39 -17.54 -0.38 7.16
N GLU A 40 -16.20 -0.49 7.19
CA GLU A 40 -15.49 -1.46 8.03
C GLU A 40 -15.34 -0.92 9.46
N PRO A 41 -15.89 -1.58 10.49
CA PRO A 41 -15.77 -1.09 11.86
C PRO A 41 -14.38 -1.28 12.44
N ILE A 42 -13.99 -0.39 13.37
CA ILE A 42 -12.83 -0.65 14.22
C ILE A 42 -13.23 -1.70 15.28
N PRO A 43 -12.48 -2.80 15.43
CA PRO A 43 -12.68 -3.70 16.57
C PRO A 43 -12.55 -2.94 17.89
N GLY A 44 -13.59 -3.03 18.73
CA GLY A 44 -13.67 -2.24 19.97
C GLY A 44 -14.38 -0.89 19.84
N GLY A 45 -14.63 -0.41 18.63
CA GLY A 45 -15.48 0.75 18.35
C GLY A 45 -14.83 2.13 18.53
N GLU A 46 -13.64 2.20 19.14
CA GLU A 46 -12.98 3.46 19.44
C GLU A 46 -11.73 3.67 18.57
N PRO A 47 -11.50 4.90 18.05
CA PRO A 47 -10.33 5.21 17.21
C PRO A 47 -8.98 4.85 17.88
N GLU A 48 -8.90 4.97 19.20
CA GLU A 48 -7.72 4.62 20.00
C GLU A 48 -7.38 3.14 19.94
N SER A 49 -8.35 2.29 19.59
CA SER A 49 -8.15 0.86 19.40
C SER A 49 -7.53 0.50 18.07
N PHE A 50 -7.33 1.48 17.18
CA PHE A 50 -6.68 1.21 15.89
C PHE A 50 -5.24 0.78 16.09
N ASP A 51 -4.93 -0.39 15.58
CA ASP A 51 -3.58 -0.95 15.45
C ASP A 51 -3.38 -1.47 14.02
N ARG A 52 -2.18 -1.37 13.51
CA ARG A 52 -1.87 -1.85 12.15
C ARG A 52 -2.01 -3.36 12.00
N GLY A 53 -1.84 -4.10 13.09
CA GLY A 53 -2.11 -5.53 13.11
C GLY A 53 -3.55 -5.85 12.71
N LEU A 54 -4.50 -4.95 13.00
CA LEU A 54 -5.89 -5.10 12.58
C LEU A 54 -6.05 -5.11 11.06
N VAL A 55 -5.24 -4.31 10.33
CA VAL A 55 -5.26 -4.30 8.86
C VAL A 55 -4.73 -5.63 8.31
N VAL A 56 -3.66 -6.16 8.92
CA VAL A 56 -3.13 -7.49 8.58
C VAL A 56 -4.18 -8.57 8.86
N GLN A 57 -4.79 -8.53 10.05
CA GLN A 57 -5.86 -9.47 10.42
C GLN A 57 -7.01 -9.43 9.41
N ARG A 58 -7.48 -8.23 9.07
CA ARG A 58 -8.57 -8.05 8.09
C ARG A 58 -8.21 -8.62 6.70
N ALA A 59 -6.96 -8.43 6.27
CA ALA A 59 -6.45 -9.03 5.02
C ALA A 59 -6.48 -10.56 5.08
N LEU A 60 -6.07 -11.15 6.21
CA LEU A 60 -6.08 -12.60 6.40
C LEU A 60 -7.51 -13.17 6.46
N GLU A 61 -8.45 -12.47 7.07
CA GLU A 61 -9.88 -12.82 7.08
C GLU A 61 -10.46 -12.79 5.65
N GLU A 62 -10.07 -11.79 4.86
CA GLU A 62 -10.48 -11.72 3.46
C GLU A 62 -9.94 -12.89 2.65
N LEU A 63 -8.67 -13.27 2.84
CA LEU A 63 -8.08 -14.45 2.21
C LEU A 63 -8.78 -15.76 2.63
N ASP A 64 -9.18 -15.88 3.90
CA ASP A 64 -9.96 -17.02 4.39
C ASP A 64 -11.33 -17.09 3.70
N ARG A 65 -12.01 -15.96 3.56
CA ARG A 65 -13.29 -15.86 2.86
C ARG A 65 -13.17 -16.25 1.39
N LEU A 66 -12.09 -15.85 0.73
CA LEU A 66 -11.83 -16.14 -0.69
C LEU A 66 -11.40 -17.59 -0.93
N SER A 67 -10.84 -18.23 0.08
CA SER A 67 -10.33 -19.62 0.00
C SER A 67 -9.37 -19.82 -1.18
N TRP A 68 -8.49 -18.85 -1.43
CA TRP A 68 -7.50 -18.95 -2.50
C TRP A 68 -6.32 -19.84 -2.12
N ASP A 69 -6.02 -20.83 -2.95
CA ASP A 69 -4.88 -21.75 -2.74
C ASP A 69 -3.53 -21.10 -3.02
N SER A 70 -3.52 -20.06 -3.88
CA SER A 70 -2.33 -19.30 -4.22
C SER A 70 -2.70 -17.93 -4.76
N TYR A 71 -1.88 -16.91 -4.46
CA TYR A 71 -2.16 -15.53 -4.82
C TYR A 71 -0.89 -14.66 -4.80
N PHE A 72 -0.99 -13.50 -5.44
CA PHE A 72 -0.04 -12.40 -5.31
C PHE A 72 -0.55 -11.40 -4.29
N VAL A 73 0.36 -10.76 -3.55
CA VAL A 73 0.03 -9.66 -2.65
C VAL A 73 0.63 -8.37 -3.20
N VAL A 74 -0.18 -7.32 -3.27
CA VAL A 74 0.24 -6.01 -3.77
C VAL A 74 0.00 -4.97 -2.69
N GLY A 75 1.03 -4.25 -2.32
CA GLY A 75 0.97 -3.11 -1.40
C GLY A 75 1.65 -1.89 -2.00
N ASP A 76 1.06 -0.72 -1.81
CA ASP A 76 1.67 0.54 -2.24
C ASP A 76 1.83 1.47 -1.04
N ALA A 77 2.88 2.28 -1.06
CA ALA A 77 3.17 3.28 -0.04
C ALA A 77 3.02 2.72 1.39
N TRP A 78 2.07 3.23 2.16
CA TRP A 78 1.78 2.77 3.51
C TRP A 78 1.27 1.32 3.58
N GLY A 79 0.65 0.81 2.51
CA GLY A 79 0.21 -0.57 2.38
C GLY A 79 1.36 -1.58 2.22
N THR A 80 2.55 -1.12 1.83
CA THR A 80 3.73 -1.98 1.60
C THR A 80 4.05 -2.86 2.81
N ALA A 81 4.10 -2.28 4.00
CA ALA A 81 4.44 -3.04 5.19
C ALA A 81 3.34 -4.01 5.61
N THR A 82 2.08 -3.66 5.40
CA THR A 82 0.96 -4.59 5.63
C THR A 82 1.04 -5.75 4.64
N ALA A 83 1.33 -5.50 3.36
CA ALA A 83 1.52 -6.55 2.35
C ALA A 83 2.64 -7.53 2.72
N VAL A 84 3.78 -7.01 3.20
CA VAL A 84 4.89 -7.85 3.69
C VAL A 84 4.46 -8.72 4.87
N ARG A 85 3.75 -8.14 5.85
CA ARG A 85 3.26 -8.90 7.02
C ARG A 85 2.23 -9.96 6.65
N VAL A 86 1.34 -9.67 5.70
CA VAL A 86 0.39 -10.66 5.16
C VAL A 86 1.14 -11.82 4.52
N ALA A 87 2.12 -11.52 3.66
CA ALA A 87 2.93 -12.54 3.02
C ALA A 87 3.74 -13.37 4.03
N HIS A 88 4.33 -12.72 5.04
CA HIS A 88 5.07 -13.40 6.11
C HIS A 88 4.18 -14.27 7.00
N SER A 89 2.93 -13.85 7.24
CA SER A 89 1.98 -14.62 8.06
C SER A 89 1.50 -15.91 7.37
N ARG A 90 1.50 -15.94 6.03
CA ARG A 90 1.08 -17.08 5.20
C ARG A 90 1.98 -17.19 3.97
N PRO A 91 3.24 -17.61 4.13
CA PRO A 91 4.20 -17.60 3.02
C PRO A 91 3.87 -18.62 1.93
N ASP A 92 3.39 -19.82 2.28
CA ASP A 92 3.21 -20.94 1.33
C ASP A 92 2.29 -20.62 0.15
N PRO A 93 1.11 -19.95 0.32
CA PRO A 93 0.23 -19.63 -0.80
C PRO A 93 0.66 -18.36 -1.58
N VAL A 94 1.66 -17.62 -1.13
CA VAL A 94 2.10 -16.40 -1.79
C VAL A 94 3.01 -16.72 -2.96
N LEU A 95 2.54 -16.43 -4.19
CA LEU A 95 3.30 -16.63 -5.42
C LEU A 95 4.31 -15.52 -5.68
N GLY A 96 4.04 -14.32 -5.20
CA GLY A 96 4.91 -13.16 -5.35
C GLY A 96 4.35 -11.92 -4.66
N LEU A 97 5.22 -10.94 -4.46
CA LEU A 97 4.94 -9.71 -3.72
C LEU A 97 5.29 -8.51 -4.59
N ALA A 98 4.34 -7.60 -4.81
CA ALA A 98 4.60 -6.34 -5.52
C ALA A 98 4.47 -5.15 -4.55
N LEU A 99 5.52 -4.34 -4.49
CA LEU A 99 5.66 -3.25 -3.54
C LEU A 99 5.88 -1.93 -4.29
N GLY A 100 4.86 -1.11 -4.31
CA GLY A 100 4.92 0.25 -4.83
C GLY A 100 5.44 1.22 -3.78
N HIS A 101 6.22 2.24 -4.18
CA HIS A 101 6.86 3.18 -3.25
C HIS A 101 7.57 2.44 -2.10
N ALA A 102 8.27 1.36 -2.41
CA ALA A 102 8.80 0.44 -1.41
C ALA A 102 9.70 1.17 -0.40
N CYS A 103 9.15 1.35 0.78
CA CYS A 103 9.75 2.01 1.90
C CYS A 103 9.97 0.97 2.99
N LEU A 104 11.15 0.34 2.98
CA LEU A 104 11.44 -0.78 3.88
C LEU A 104 11.91 -0.32 5.26
N THR A 105 12.24 0.94 5.41
CA THR A 105 12.80 1.46 6.66
C THR A 105 12.23 2.83 6.98
N TYR A 106 11.62 2.93 8.13
CA TYR A 106 11.22 4.19 8.74
C TYR A 106 12.27 4.55 9.78
N ASP A 107 12.84 5.74 9.64
CA ASP A 107 13.68 6.48 10.60
C ASP A 107 14.47 5.62 11.64
N GLN A 108 15.12 4.54 11.20
CA GLN A 108 16.06 3.82 12.05
C GLN A 108 17.36 4.61 12.13
N GLU A 109 17.95 4.67 13.32
CA GLU A 109 19.19 5.38 13.59
C GLU A 109 20.29 4.96 12.60
N GLY A 110 20.87 5.93 11.89
CA GLY A 110 21.92 5.71 10.90
C GLY A 110 21.45 5.37 9.48
N ARG A 111 20.13 5.32 9.20
CA ARG A 111 19.58 5.16 7.85
C ARG A 111 19.00 6.46 7.30
N ARG A 112 18.99 6.58 5.98
CA ARG A 112 18.39 7.74 5.31
C ARG A 112 16.88 7.72 5.52
N PRO A 113 16.24 8.88 5.74
CA PRO A 113 14.80 8.92 5.94
C PRO A 113 14.10 8.43 4.67
N ALA A 114 13.23 7.46 4.82
CA ALA A 114 12.42 6.92 3.74
C ALA A 114 11.25 7.83 3.37
N VAL A 115 10.91 8.78 4.26
CA VAL A 115 9.86 9.79 4.04
C VAL A 115 10.45 11.20 4.16
N ASN A 116 9.87 12.12 3.39
CA ASN A 116 10.21 13.54 3.44
C ASN A 116 9.64 14.14 4.73
N LYS A 117 10.52 14.46 5.69
CA LYS A 117 10.12 14.96 7.01
C LYS A 117 9.40 16.31 6.95
N GLU A 118 9.76 17.18 6.02
CA GLU A 118 9.11 18.49 5.87
C GLU A 118 7.69 18.33 5.33
N VAL A 119 7.51 17.50 4.30
CA VAL A 119 6.20 17.20 3.72
C VAL A 119 5.30 16.50 4.74
N THR A 120 5.82 15.48 5.43
CA THR A 120 5.03 14.75 6.43
C THR A 120 4.65 15.62 7.62
N ALA A 121 5.52 16.54 8.07
CA ALA A 121 5.19 17.50 9.11
C ALA A 121 4.09 18.48 8.67
N ALA A 122 4.18 19.01 7.45
CA ALA A 122 3.16 19.89 6.89
C ALA A 122 1.82 19.18 6.73
N MET A 123 1.82 17.94 6.26
CA MET A 123 0.62 17.11 6.14
C MET A 123 0.01 16.78 7.50
N THR A 124 0.83 16.50 8.52
CA THR A 124 0.36 16.28 9.89
C THR A 124 -0.32 17.53 10.46
N GLN A 125 0.25 18.71 10.20
CA GLN A 125 -0.38 19.95 10.61
C GLN A 125 -1.72 20.16 9.90
N LEU A 126 -1.78 19.95 8.60
CA LEU A 126 -2.99 20.09 7.79
C LEU A 126 -4.09 19.13 8.27
N LEU A 127 -3.75 17.86 8.50
CA LEU A 127 -4.67 16.85 9.03
C LEU A 127 -5.37 17.30 10.32
N ARG A 128 -4.63 17.97 11.21
CA ARG A 128 -5.15 18.45 12.51
C ARG A 128 -5.91 19.75 12.41
N SER A 129 -5.58 20.64 11.47
CA SER A 129 -6.15 21.97 11.36
C SER A 129 -7.26 22.10 10.33
N ASP A 130 -7.21 21.32 9.26
CA ASP A 130 -8.15 21.33 8.15
C ASP A 130 -8.15 19.96 7.46
N TYR A 131 -8.97 19.06 8.00
CA TYR A 131 -9.05 17.68 7.54
C TYR A 131 -9.52 17.54 6.09
N ASP A 132 -10.49 18.35 5.67
CA ASP A 132 -10.98 18.34 4.29
C ASP A 132 -9.88 18.70 3.31
N SER A 133 -9.10 19.72 3.63
CA SER A 133 -7.93 20.10 2.82
C SER A 133 -6.85 19.03 2.82
N PHE A 134 -6.63 18.34 3.95
CA PHE A 134 -5.71 17.19 4.02
C PHE A 134 -6.13 16.09 3.04
N VAL A 135 -7.40 15.68 3.08
CA VAL A 135 -7.92 14.63 2.19
C VAL A 135 -7.82 15.04 0.73
N ARG A 136 -8.28 16.25 0.38
CA ARG A 136 -8.26 16.76 -0.99
C ARG A 136 -6.85 16.96 -1.51
N TYR A 137 -5.95 17.49 -0.71
CA TYR A 137 -4.54 17.63 -1.08
C TYR A 137 -3.87 16.26 -1.29
N GLY A 138 -4.07 15.34 -0.35
CA GLY A 138 -3.61 13.96 -0.47
C GLY A 138 -4.08 13.34 -1.78
N MET A 139 -5.37 13.43 -2.07
CA MET A 139 -5.95 12.91 -3.31
C MET A 139 -5.32 13.55 -4.55
N THR A 140 -5.14 14.87 -4.57
CA THR A 140 -4.52 15.56 -5.73
C THR A 140 -3.08 15.15 -5.92
N GLN A 141 -2.30 15.03 -4.86
CA GLN A 141 -0.87 14.68 -4.95
C GLN A 141 -0.66 13.20 -5.28
N PHE A 142 -1.38 12.30 -4.62
CA PHE A 142 -1.25 10.86 -4.87
C PHE A 142 -1.81 10.45 -6.23
N THR A 143 -2.82 11.13 -6.73
CA THR A 143 -3.44 10.80 -8.02
C THR A 143 -2.90 11.61 -9.18
N GLN A 144 -2.21 12.73 -8.91
CA GLN A 144 -1.72 13.69 -9.91
C GLN A 144 -2.81 14.11 -10.91
N GLY A 145 -4.04 14.26 -10.43
CA GLY A 145 -5.19 14.58 -11.29
C GLY A 145 -5.63 13.43 -12.21
N ALA A 146 -5.24 12.18 -11.89
CA ALA A 146 -5.66 11.02 -12.67
C ALA A 146 -7.13 10.68 -12.53
N PHE A 147 -7.81 11.21 -11.49
CA PHE A 147 -9.22 10.97 -11.25
C PHE A 147 -10.07 12.13 -11.73
N ASP A 148 -11.22 11.80 -12.29
CA ASP A 148 -12.28 12.78 -12.48
C ASP A 148 -12.87 13.24 -11.14
N GLU A 149 -13.64 14.32 -11.18
CA GLU A 149 -14.24 14.93 -9.99
C GLU A 149 -15.13 13.94 -9.23
N GLN A 150 -15.93 13.15 -9.95
CA GLN A 150 -16.85 12.18 -9.35
C GLN A 150 -16.09 11.07 -8.60
N THR A 151 -15.00 10.55 -9.18
CA THR A 151 -14.14 9.55 -8.53
C THR A 151 -13.46 10.13 -7.31
N SER A 152 -12.93 11.36 -7.41
CA SER A 152 -12.31 12.06 -6.29
C SER A 152 -13.29 12.26 -5.13
N GLU A 153 -14.51 12.72 -5.41
CA GLU A 153 -15.56 12.90 -4.38
C GLU A 153 -15.93 11.57 -3.72
N ARG A 154 -16.04 10.48 -4.50
CA ARG A 154 -16.33 9.14 -3.96
C ARG A 154 -15.23 8.67 -3.01
N ILE A 155 -13.96 8.90 -3.34
CA ILE A 155 -12.83 8.54 -2.47
C ILE A 155 -12.88 9.38 -1.20
N VAL A 156 -13.06 10.70 -1.32
CA VAL A 156 -13.16 11.61 -0.17
C VAL A 156 -14.29 11.19 0.78
N ALA A 157 -15.46 10.81 0.24
CA ALA A 157 -16.58 10.36 1.05
C ALA A 157 -16.34 9.05 1.82
N ARG A 158 -15.36 8.25 1.41
CA ARG A 158 -14.99 6.99 2.08
C ARG A 158 -13.78 7.12 2.98
N PHE A 159 -13.14 8.27 3.02
CA PHE A 159 -12.03 8.48 3.95
C PHE A 159 -12.53 8.33 5.40
N PRO A 160 -11.68 7.79 6.29
CA PRO A 160 -12.08 7.58 7.67
C PRO A 160 -12.34 8.92 8.39
N PRO A 161 -13.05 8.92 9.52
CA PRO A 161 -13.11 10.10 10.39
C PRO A 161 -11.72 10.61 10.75
N MET A 162 -11.59 11.91 11.04
CA MET A 162 -10.31 12.56 11.32
C MET A 162 -9.52 11.87 12.43
N GLU A 163 -10.20 11.39 13.47
CA GLU A 163 -9.60 10.69 14.60
C GLU A 163 -8.93 9.40 14.16
N VAL A 164 -9.59 8.61 13.30
CA VAL A 164 -9.04 7.37 12.73
C VAL A 164 -7.91 7.70 11.78
N ALA A 165 -8.11 8.66 10.88
CA ALA A 165 -7.07 9.10 9.94
C ALA A 165 -5.80 9.55 10.67
N SER A 166 -5.95 10.25 11.80
CA SER A 166 -4.83 10.68 12.65
C SER A 166 -4.06 9.50 13.20
N LYS A 167 -4.76 8.47 13.69
CA LYS A 167 -4.12 7.25 14.20
C LYS A 167 -3.39 6.46 13.11
N VAL A 168 -4.04 6.30 11.96
CA VAL A 168 -3.41 5.66 10.79
C VAL A 168 -2.16 6.42 10.38
N TRP A 169 -2.25 7.74 10.26
CA TRP A 169 -1.14 8.60 9.87
C TRP A 169 0.02 8.54 10.88
N GLU A 170 -0.27 8.70 12.16
CA GLU A 170 0.73 8.62 13.23
C GLU A 170 1.41 7.24 13.28
N SER A 171 0.63 6.16 13.17
CA SER A 171 1.18 4.81 13.16
C SER A 171 2.10 4.55 11.95
N ASN A 172 1.84 5.24 10.84
CA ASN A 172 2.69 5.18 9.66
C ASN A 172 4.01 5.92 9.85
N LEU A 173 4.01 7.06 10.56
CA LEU A 173 5.20 7.89 10.78
C LEU A 173 6.10 7.38 11.92
N THR A 174 5.52 6.71 12.92
CA THR A 174 6.22 6.24 14.12
C THR A 174 6.64 4.77 14.04
N ARG A 175 6.55 4.17 12.87
CA ARG A 175 6.81 2.75 12.70
C ARG A 175 8.26 2.39 12.97
N ASP A 176 8.45 1.46 13.90
CA ASP A 176 9.72 0.82 14.22
C ASP A 176 9.67 -0.69 13.86
N GLU A 177 9.23 -0.99 12.64
CA GLU A 177 9.06 -2.36 12.20
C GLU A 177 10.22 -2.80 11.30
N PRO A 178 10.82 -3.98 11.54
CA PRO A 178 11.90 -4.50 10.74
C PRO A 178 11.39 -5.12 9.42
N ILE A 179 10.68 -4.34 8.60
CA ILE A 179 10.07 -4.83 7.35
C ILE A 179 11.10 -5.46 6.42
N GLY A 180 12.31 -4.90 6.38
CA GLY A 180 13.41 -5.46 5.60
C GLY A 180 13.84 -6.85 6.09
N GLU A 181 13.78 -7.10 7.39
CA GLU A 181 14.09 -8.41 7.98
C GLU A 181 13.01 -9.42 7.64
N LEU A 182 11.73 -9.04 7.78
CA LEU A 182 10.61 -9.90 7.39
C LEU A 182 10.66 -10.25 5.89
N LEU A 183 11.03 -9.30 5.03
CA LEU A 183 11.22 -9.57 3.60
C LEU A 183 12.37 -10.52 3.31
N ALA A 184 13.45 -10.45 4.09
CA ALA A 184 14.60 -11.34 3.92
C ALA A 184 14.28 -12.81 4.28
N GLU A 185 13.25 -13.04 5.08
CA GLU A 185 12.76 -14.37 5.44
C GLU A 185 11.83 -14.98 4.39
N LEU A 186 11.33 -14.18 3.43
CA LEU A 186 10.42 -14.63 2.38
C LEU A 186 11.20 -15.12 1.16
N ASP A 187 10.98 -16.37 0.78
CA ASP A 187 11.51 -16.96 -0.47
C ASP A 187 10.45 -16.85 -1.58
N VAL A 188 10.07 -15.62 -1.93
CA VAL A 188 9.10 -15.33 -2.97
C VAL A 188 9.64 -14.28 -3.94
N PRO A 189 9.28 -14.35 -5.23
CA PRO A 189 9.59 -13.28 -6.18
C PRO A 189 9.04 -11.93 -5.72
N ILE A 190 9.85 -10.86 -5.86
CA ILE A 190 9.48 -9.50 -5.45
C ILE A 190 9.58 -8.55 -6.63
N LEU A 191 8.56 -7.73 -6.84
CA LEU A 191 8.56 -6.57 -7.72
C LEU A 191 8.65 -5.30 -6.88
N LEU A 192 9.69 -4.50 -7.10
CA LEU A 192 9.80 -3.14 -6.55
C LEU A 192 9.43 -2.13 -7.60
N SER A 193 8.47 -1.27 -7.31
CA SER A 193 8.08 -0.16 -8.17
C SER A 193 8.52 1.18 -7.58
N LYS A 194 9.25 1.96 -8.38
CA LYS A 194 9.54 3.37 -8.11
C LYS A 194 8.49 4.23 -8.80
N HIS A 195 7.92 5.16 -8.07
CA HIS A 195 6.95 6.11 -8.60
C HIS A 195 7.59 7.50 -8.65
N GLU A 196 7.73 8.04 -9.85
CA GLU A 196 8.37 9.34 -10.05
C GLU A 196 7.45 10.47 -9.56
N GLY A 197 8.06 11.52 -9.02
CA GLY A 197 7.33 12.70 -8.56
C GLY A 197 6.59 12.55 -7.21
N CYS A 198 6.79 11.45 -6.49
CA CYS A 198 6.26 11.31 -5.15
C CYS A 198 6.90 12.32 -4.20
N LEU A 199 6.09 13.09 -3.48
CA LEU A 199 6.58 14.10 -2.54
C LEU A 199 6.82 13.51 -1.14
N VAL A 200 6.11 12.43 -0.79
CA VAL A 200 6.14 11.85 0.55
C VAL A 200 7.32 10.90 0.72
N PHE A 201 7.53 10.01 -0.25
CA PHE A 201 8.60 9.01 -0.19
C PHE A 201 9.85 9.51 -0.90
N THR A 202 11.01 9.31 -0.27
CA THR A 202 12.28 9.78 -0.81
C THR A 202 12.86 8.79 -1.83
N PRO A 203 13.57 9.26 -2.86
CA PRO A 203 14.33 8.39 -3.75
C PRO A 203 15.33 7.49 -3.01
N GLU A 204 15.92 8.02 -1.93
CA GLU A 204 16.89 7.32 -1.09
C GLU A 204 16.27 6.11 -0.40
N GLY A 205 15.01 6.21 0.06
CA GLY A 205 14.26 5.10 0.65
C GLY A 205 14.07 3.96 -0.34
N TYR A 206 13.75 4.28 -1.59
CA TYR A 206 13.67 3.28 -2.65
C TYR A 206 15.01 2.63 -2.96
N GLU A 207 16.10 3.42 -3.05
CA GLU A 207 17.44 2.89 -3.28
C GLU A 207 17.92 1.98 -2.14
N ASP A 208 17.50 2.26 -0.91
CA ASP A 208 17.78 1.40 0.24
C ASP A 208 17.02 0.07 0.13
N ALA A 209 15.77 0.10 -0.32
CA ALA A 209 15.00 -1.11 -0.63
C ALA A 209 15.67 -1.95 -1.73
N VAL A 210 16.12 -1.30 -2.80
CA VAL A 210 16.84 -1.96 -3.91
C VAL A 210 18.14 -2.62 -3.43
N ARG A 211 18.87 -1.97 -2.53
CA ARG A 211 20.11 -2.55 -1.97
C ARG A 211 19.83 -3.74 -1.05
N ALA A 212 18.75 -3.67 -0.28
CA ALA A 212 18.34 -4.75 0.61
C ALA A 212 17.83 -5.98 -0.15
N LEU A 213 17.25 -5.76 -1.35
CA LEU A 213 16.62 -6.80 -2.17
C LEU A 213 17.23 -6.82 -3.58
N PRO A 214 18.53 -7.20 -3.74
CA PRO A 214 19.21 -7.16 -5.04
C PRO A 214 18.57 -8.10 -6.08
N GLN A 215 17.91 -9.15 -5.65
CA GLN A 215 17.19 -10.12 -6.49
C GLN A 215 15.82 -9.64 -6.97
N ALA A 216 15.27 -8.58 -6.36
CA ALA A 216 13.96 -8.09 -6.74
C ALA A 216 13.95 -7.53 -8.17
N ARG A 217 12.89 -7.84 -8.90
CA ARG A 217 12.58 -7.17 -10.16
C ARG A 217 12.25 -5.71 -9.89
N ARG A 218 12.64 -4.82 -10.80
CA ARG A 218 12.49 -3.37 -10.64
C ARG A 218 11.68 -2.82 -11.79
N THR A 219 10.82 -1.87 -11.48
CA THR A 219 10.12 -1.05 -12.46
C THR A 219 10.07 0.39 -11.99
N SER A 220 9.85 1.30 -12.93
CA SER A 220 9.59 2.71 -12.64
C SER A 220 8.32 3.12 -13.36
N VAL A 221 7.46 3.86 -12.67
CA VAL A 221 6.24 4.42 -13.24
C VAL A 221 6.32 5.95 -13.20
N SER A 222 5.82 6.56 -14.26
CA SER A 222 5.96 8.01 -14.49
C SER A 222 5.07 8.87 -13.59
N ARG A 223 4.20 8.24 -12.78
CA ARG A 223 3.27 8.94 -11.90
C ARG A 223 3.49 8.55 -10.44
N ALA A 224 3.20 9.47 -9.54
CA ALA A 224 3.27 9.25 -8.11
C ALA A 224 2.18 8.29 -7.56
N SER A 225 1.38 7.69 -8.42
CA SER A 225 0.28 6.80 -8.05
C SER A 225 0.43 5.42 -8.66
N SER A 226 0.19 4.39 -7.85
CA SER A 226 0.03 3.00 -8.32
C SER A 226 -1.23 2.79 -9.18
N ALA A 227 -2.13 3.77 -9.22
CA ALA A 227 -3.32 3.77 -10.08
C ALA A 227 -2.97 4.10 -11.56
N SER A 228 -1.94 3.49 -12.11
CA SER A 228 -1.48 3.75 -13.46
C SER A 228 -1.48 2.51 -14.33
N GLU A 229 -1.75 2.70 -15.63
CA GLU A 229 -1.63 1.64 -16.63
C GLU A 229 -0.21 1.05 -16.67
N GLU A 230 0.81 1.90 -16.44
CA GLU A 230 2.21 1.47 -16.39
C GLU A 230 2.45 0.48 -15.26
N PHE A 231 1.90 0.74 -14.07
CA PHE A 231 2.02 -0.18 -12.94
C PHE A 231 1.21 -1.46 -13.17
N ALA A 232 0.00 -1.35 -13.74
CA ALA A 232 -0.82 -2.51 -14.10
C ALA A 232 -0.11 -3.41 -15.11
N ALA A 233 0.53 -2.84 -16.13
CA ALA A 233 1.30 -3.58 -17.13
C ALA A 233 2.53 -4.26 -16.49
N ALA A 234 3.29 -3.55 -15.65
CA ALA A 234 4.45 -4.11 -14.97
C ALA A 234 4.05 -5.27 -14.02
N LEU A 235 2.91 -5.15 -13.34
CA LEU A 235 2.38 -6.20 -12.48
C LEU A 235 1.92 -7.41 -13.28
N LYS A 236 1.29 -7.20 -14.44
CA LYS A 236 0.92 -8.29 -15.35
C LYS A 236 2.15 -9.09 -15.79
N ASP A 237 3.16 -8.41 -16.31
CA ASP A 237 4.41 -9.02 -16.74
C ASP A 237 5.11 -9.77 -15.60
N PHE A 238 5.05 -9.25 -14.38
CA PHE A 238 5.59 -9.91 -13.20
C PHE A 238 4.84 -11.21 -12.88
N CYS A 239 3.51 -11.16 -12.83
CA CYS A 239 2.68 -12.34 -12.57
C CYS A 239 2.88 -13.43 -13.65
N GLU A 240 2.92 -13.05 -14.94
CA GLU A 240 3.13 -13.99 -16.04
C GLU A 240 4.50 -14.69 -15.94
N GLN A 241 5.55 -13.97 -15.55
CA GLN A 241 6.88 -14.57 -15.36
C GLN A 241 6.96 -15.51 -14.17
N VAL A 242 6.26 -15.21 -13.09
CA VAL A 242 6.21 -16.09 -11.91
C VAL A 242 5.44 -17.37 -12.20
N LEU A 243 4.43 -17.31 -13.08
CA LEU A 243 3.58 -18.44 -13.44
C LEU A 243 4.11 -19.28 -14.62
N SER A 244 5.19 -18.84 -15.28
CA SER A 244 5.80 -19.56 -16.41
C SER A 244 6.77 -20.64 -15.95
#